data_2d7dd9c3db677a0d5ab3fa01c9c5fce9
#
_entry.id   2d7dd9c3db677a0d5ab3fa01c9c5fce9
#
_cell.length_a   1.000
_cell.length_b   1.000
_cell.length_c   1.000
_cell.angle_alpha   90.00
_cell.angle_beta   90.00
_cell.angle_gamma   90.00
#
_symmetry.space_group_name_H-M   'P 1'
#
loop_
_entity.id
_entity.type
_entity.pdbx_description
1 polymer ?
#
loop_
_entity_poly.entity_id
_entity_poly.type
_entity_poly.pdbx_seq_one_letter_code
_entity_poly.pdbx_strand_id
1 'polypeptide(L)'
;MFKKLIYTSLFSSLFLLNACGFEVYQSGDLPAQTRLDMIKTGFSQEKVLDLLGDPIFENKIGGELFYVYFKSKKENRAFFHPEEIERDVYVVSFYPNKTVKSIDHLTLSDGHDVAYDEAYTKVTGKELSVVEQLVKNFGRYDAGGRDSSQRQ
;
A
#
# COMPACT_ATOMS: atom_id res chain seq x y z
N MET A 1 -43.59 -34.54 -21.71
CA MET A 1 -42.25 -34.75 -21.15
C MET A 1 -41.26 -33.68 -21.57
N PHE A 2 -41.22 -33.21 -22.79
CA PHE A 2 -40.31 -32.17 -23.31
C PHE A 2 -40.37 -30.83 -22.55
N LYS A 3 -41.53 -30.32 -22.19
CA LYS A 3 -41.66 -29.05 -21.46
C LYS A 3 -40.99 -29.07 -20.08
N LYS A 4 -41.04 -30.17 -19.36
CA LYS A 4 -40.39 -30.31 -18.04
C LYS A 4 -38.86 -30.33 -18.17
N LEU A 5 -38.32 -30.94 -19.23
CA LEU A 5 -36.88 -30.95 -19.50
C LEU A 5 -36.33 -29.56 -19.83
N ILE A 6 -37.08 -28.75 -20.55
CA ILE A 6 -36.69 -27.36 -20.88
C ILE A 6 -36.65 -26.49 -19.62
N TYR A 7 -37.61 -26.62 -18.71
CA TYR A 7 -37.62 -25.87 -17.45
C TYR A 7 -36.51 -26.28 -16.51
N THR A 8 -36.13 -27.55 -16.43
CA THR A 8 -35.01 -28.01 -15.60
C THR A 8 -33.68 -27.56 -16.18
N SER A 9 -33.52 -27.53 -17.49
CA SER A 9 -32.32 -27.01 -18.16
C SER A 9 -32.17 -25.47 -17.96
N LEU A 10 -33.28 -24.74 -18.08
CA LEU A 10 -33.29 -23.28 -17.88
C LEU A 10 -32.98 -22.91 -16.43
N PHE A 11 -33.49 -23.67 -15.47
CA PHE A 11 -33.26 -23.46 -14.04
C PHE A 11 -31.82 -23.78 -13.64
N SER A 12 -31.20 -24.81 -14.23
CA SER A 12 -29.80 -25.17 -14.01
C SER A 12 -28.83 -24.11 -14.57
N SER A 13 -29.19 -23.50 -15.72
CA SER A 13 -28.37 -22.43 -16.33
C SER A 13 -28.35 -21.16 -15.48
N LEU A 14 -29.39 -20.88 -14.71
CA LEU A 14 -29.45 -19.67 -13.86
C LEU A 14 -28.54 -19.76 -12.63
N PHE A 15 -28.20 -20.97 -12.19
CA PHE A 15 -27.30 -21.18 -11.05
C PHE A 15 -25.80 -20.97 -11.37
N LEU A 16 -25.43 -20.97 -12.65
CA LEU A 16 -24.04 -20.80 -13.08
C LEU A 16 -23.58 -19.34 -13.16
N LEU A 17 -24.49 -18.38 -12.99
CA LEU A 17 -24.21 -16.94 -13.11
C LEU A 17 -23.69 -16.28 -11.83
N ASN A 18 -23.59 -17.01 -10.71
CA ASN A 18 -23.15 -16.46 -9.42
C ASN A 18 -21.64 -16.61 -9.14
N ALA A 19 -20.82 -16.93 -10.14
CA ALA A 19 -19.39 -17.18 -9.97
C ALA A 19 -18.50 -15.91 -10.09
N CYS A 20 -19.06 -14.71 -10.07
CA CYS A 20 -18.25 -13.48 -9.95
C CYS A 20 -17.80 -13.30 -8.51
N GLY A 21 -16.67 -13.88 -8.13
CA GLY A 21 -16.04 -13.66 -6.84
C GLY A 21 -15.35 -12.31 -6.80
N PHE A 22 -15.57 -11.59 -5.70
CA PHE A 22 -14.70 -10.48 -5.29
C PHE A 22 -13.56 -11.06 -4.48
N GLU A 23 -12.35 -10.70 -4.78
CA GLU A 23 -11.17 -11.14 -4.03
C GLU A 23 -10.47 -9.91 -3.47
N VAL A 24 -10.27 -9.91 -2.14
CA VAL A 24 -9.57 -8.81 -1.45
C VAL A 24 -8.19 -9.31 -1.06
N TYR A 25 -7.17 -8.64 -1.56
CA TYR A 25 -5.78 -8.90 -1.21
C TYR A 25 -5.30 -7.88 -0.18
N GLN A 26 -4.64 -8.36 0.86
CA GLN A 26 -3.95 -7.51 1.83
C GLN A 26 -2.45 -7.62 1.60
N SER A 27 -1.78 -6.48 1.51
CA SER A 27 -0.33 -6.34 1.45
C SER A 27 0.18 -5.58 2.67
N GLY A 28 1.35 -5.97 3.15
CA GLY A 28 1.96 -5.39 4.34
C GLY A 28 1.33 -5.88 5.64
N ASP A 29 1.95 -5.50 6.73
CA ASP A 29 1.46 -5.75 8.09
C ASP A 29 1.65 -4.48 8.92
N LEU A 30 0.59 -4.08 9.60
CA LEU A 30 0.60 -2.89 10.44
C LEU A 30 0.41 -3.31 11.89
N PRO A 31 1.28 -2.87 12.80
CA PRO A 31 1.08 -3.10 14.23
C PRO A 31 -0.28 -2.61 14.71
N ALA A 32 -0.81 -3.23 15.78
CA ALA A 32 -2.09 -2.82 16.33
C ALA A 32 -2.09 -1.31 16.63
N GLN A 33 -3.21 -0.63 16.33
CA GLN A 33 -3.36 0.82 16.50
C GLN A 33 -2.96 1.30 17.89
N THR A 34 -3.32 0.53 18.92
CA THR A 34 -2.96 0.84 20.31
C THR A 34 -1.44 0.94 20.53
N ARG A 35 -0.63 0.15 19.81
CA ARG A 35 0.83 0.21 19.89
C ARG A 35 1.39 1.40 19.12
N LEU A 36 0.81 1.73 17.96
CA LEU A 36 1.15 2.92 17.19
C LEU A 36 0.89 4.19 17.99
N ASP A 37 -0.24 4.27 18.70
CA ASP A 37 -0.62 5.41 19.54
C ASP A 37 0.29 5.60 20.77
N MET A 38 1.02 4.56 21.17
CA MET A 38 1.98 4.63 22.27
C MET A 38 3.28 5.31 21.89
N ILE A 39 3.62 5.37 20.60
CA ILE A 39 4.88 5.98 20.15
C ILE A 39 4.83 7.48 20.38
N LYS A 40 5.93 8.01 20.92
CA LYS A 40 6.08 9.45 21.19
C LYS A 40 7.43 9.96 20.70
N THR A 41 7.46 11.23 20.33
CA THR A 41 8.71 11.92 20.03
C THR A 41 9.68 11.79 21.20
N GLY A 42 10.96 11.57 20.86
CA GLY A 42 12.01 11.35 21.87
C GLY A 42 12.20 9.90 22.30
N PHE A 43 11.33 8.95 21.89
CA PHE A 43 11.59 7.52 22.13
C PHE A 43 12.85 7.08 21.37
N SER A 44 13.61 6.16 21.96
CA SER A 44 14.75 5.54 21.27
C SER A 44 14.29 4.61 20.16
N GLN A 45 15.13 4.41 19.16
CA GLN A 45 14.93 3.44 18.09
C GLN A 45 14.59 2.04 18.62
N GLU A 46 15.32 1.58 19.64
CA GLU A 46 15.09 0.28 20.30
C GLU A 46 13.68 0.20 20.89
N LYS A 47 13.22 1.28 21.53
CA LYS A 47 11.88 1.32 22.10
C LYS A 47 10.78 1.24 21.03
N VAL A 48 11.02 1.82 19.84
CA VAL A 48 10.10 1.73 18.71
C VAL A 48 10.06 0.28 18.21
N LEU A 49 11.21 -0.38 18.04
CA LEU A 49 11.28 -1.79 17.62
C LEU A 49 10.59 -2.72 18.64
N ASP A 50 10.77 -2.48 19.94
CA ASP A 50 10.09 -3.26 20.99
C ASP A 50 8.56 -3.15 20.92
N LEU A 51 8.05 -1.96 20.58
CA LEU A 51 6.61 -1.69 20.53
C LEU A 51 5.98 -2.12 19.22
N LEU A 52 6.62 -1.81 18.10
CA LEU A 52 6.05 -2.00 16.75
C LEU A 52 6.58 -3.25 16.05
N GLY A 53 7.73 -3.78 16.48
CA GLY A 53 8.46 -4.80 15.73
C GLY A 53 9.29 -4.20 14.61
N ASP A 54 9.82 -5.07 13.75
CA ASP A 54 10.64 -4.66 12.61
C ASP A 54 9.82 -3.88 11.58
N PRO A 55 10.34 -2.77 11.05
CA PRO A 55 9.67 -2.03 9.99
C PRO A 55 9.70 -2.83 8.67
N ILE A 56 8.68 -2.62 7.83
CA ILE A 56 8.66 -3.22 6.48
C ILE A 56 9.76 -2.62 5.62
N PHE A 57 10.02 -1.31 5.80
CA PHE A 57 11.14 -0.63 5.15
C PHE A 57 11.91 0.22 6.15
N GLU A 58 13.21 0.14 6.02
CA GLU A 58 14.16 1.05 6.64
C GLU A 58 14.87 1.83 5.55
N ASN A 59 14.89 3.14 5.64
CA ASN A 59 15.59 3.97 4.69
C ASN A 59 16.35 5.11 5.40
N LYS A 60 17.45 5.54 4.79
CA LYS A 60 18.29 6.62 5.30
C LYS A 60 18.45 7.69 4.24
N ILE A 61 17.88 8.86 4.46
CA ILE A 61 17.87 9.96 3.51
C ILE A 61 18.41 11.20 4.21
N GLY A 62 19.43 11.84 3.63
CA GLY A 62 20.01 13.07 4.21
C GLY A 62 20.63 12.88 5.60
N GLY A 63 20.94 11.65 6.01
CA GLY A 63 21.45 11.34 7.34
C GLY A 63 20.36 11.04 8.38
N GLU A 64 19.09 11.25 8.06
CA GLU A 64 17.96 10.86 8.89
C GLU A 64 17.52 9.43 8.56
N LEU A 65 17.15 8.66 9.58
CA LEU A 65 16.64 7.31 9.49
C LEU A 65 15.12 7.34 9.51
N PHE A 66 14.50 6.53 8.65
CA PHE A 66 13.04 6.38 8.53
C PHE A 66 12.65 4.92 8.64
N TYR A 67 11.70 4.64 9.51
CA TYR A 67 11.00 3.36 9.60
C TYR A 67 9.61 3.50 9.02
N VAL A 68 9.27 2.58 8.12
CA VAL A 68 7.96 2.59 7.44
C VAL A 68 7.22 1.31 7.75
N TYR A 69 6.02 1.48 8.27
CA TYR A 69 5.04 0.43 8.51
C TYR A 69 3.85 0.71 7.61
N PHE A 70 3.38 -0.27 6.88
CA PHE A 70 2.23 -0.05 6.01
C PHE A 70 1.33 -1.27 5.91
N LYS A 71 0.07 -1.00 5.58
CA LYS A 71 -0.93 -1.97 5.22
C LYS A 71 -1.74 -1.41 4.06
N SER A 72 -1.98 -2.21 3.06
CA SER A 72 -2.90 -1.87 1.98
C SER A 72 -3.84 -3.02 1.69
N LYS A 73 -5.06 -2.69 1.25
CA LYS A 73 -6.03 -3.63 0.73
C LYS A 73 -6.38 -3.25 -0.69
N LYS A 74 -6.33 -4.24 -1.57
CA LYS A 74 -6.75 -4.12 -2.97
C LYS A 74 -7.92 -5.06 -3.22
N GLU A 75 -8.95 -4.56 -3.87
CA GLU A 75 -10.09 -5.34 -4.33
C GLU A 75 -9.92 -5.69 -5.80
N ASN A 76 -9.99 -6.97 -6.11
CA ASN A 76 -9.99 -7.45 -7.49
C ASN A 76 -11.42 -7.81 -7.90
N ARG A 77 -11.95 -7.11 -8.91
CA ARG A 77 -13.29 -7.34 -9.48
C ARG A 77 -13.14 -8.03 -10.82
N ALA A 78 -13.11 -9.36 -10.81
CA ALA A 78 -13.10 -10.20 -12.00
C ALA A 78 -12.10 -9.76 -13.08
N PHE A 79 -12.53 -9.00 -14.10
CA PHE A 79 -11.73 -8.59 -15.25
C PHE A 79 -11.18 -7.16 -15.17
N PHE A 80 -11.47 -6.45 -14.07
CA PHE A 80 -11.01 -5.08 -13.87
C PHE A 80 -9.63 -5.05 -13.21
N HIS A 81 -8.91 -3.94 -13.36
CA HIS A 81 -7.68 -3.73 -12.60
C HIS A 81 -7.98 -3.72 -11.11
N PRO A 82 -7.11 -4.33 -10.27
CA PRO A 82 -7.26 -4.26 -8.83
C PRO A 82 -7.27 -2.81 -8.37
N GLU A 83 -8.30 -2.45 -7.61
CA GLU A 83 -8.47 -1.12 -7.03
C GLU A 83 -7.99 -1.15 -5.58
N GLU A 84 -7.16 -0.17 -5.20
CA GLU A 84 -6.75 -0.03 -3.80
C GLU A 84 -7.85 0.67 -3.02
N ILE A 85 -8.41 -0.04 -2.04
CA ILE A 85 -9.57 0.40 -1.25
C ILE A 85 -9.20 0.92 0.14
N GLU A 86 -8.02 0.53 0.65
CA GLU A 86 -7.52 0.96 1.96
C GLU A 86 -5.99 1.04 1.90
N ARG A 87 -5.43 2.12 2.43
CA ARG A 87 -3.99 2.29 2.64
C ARG A 87 -3.74 3.04 3.93
N ASP A 88 -2.93 2.44 4.79
CA ASP A 88 -2.40 3.07 5.99
C ASP A 88 -0.88 2.95 5.98
N VAL A 89 -0.19 4.07 6.05
CA VAL A 89 1.27 4.15 6.09
C VAL A 89 1.68 4.98 7.30
N TYR A 90 2.48 4.39 8.18
CA TYR A 90 3.11 5.09 9.29
C TYR A 90 4.59 5.25 9.02
N VAL A 91 5.07 6.47 9.05
CA VAL A 91 6.48 6.83 8.87
C VAL A 91 7.01 7.39 10.17
N VAL A 92 7.95 6.68 10.78
CA VAL A 92 8.65 7.14 11.98
C VAL A 92 10.02 7.65 11.55
N SER A 93 10.27 8.95 11.70
CA SER A 93 11.57 9.56 11.42
C SER A 93 12.39 9.70 12.70
N PHE A 94 13.70 9.58 12.56
CA PHE A 94 14.63 9.64 13.68
C PHE A 94 15.68 10.72 13.47
N TYR A 95 16.04 11.38 14.57
CA TYR A 95 17.24 12.21 14.61
C TYR A 95 18.51 11.35 14.48
N PRO A 96 19.69 11.96 14.17
CA PRO A 96 20.97 11.26 14.12
C PRO A 96 21.35 10.56 15.44
N ASN A 97 20.85 11.04 16.57
CA ASN A 97 21.02 10.44 17.90
C ASN A 97 20.09 9.23 18.16
N LYS A 98 19.39 8.74 17.12
CA LYS A 98 18.46 7.59 17.15
C LYS A 98 17.23 7.79 18.04
N THR A 99 16.76 9.02 18.23
CA THR A 99 15.50 9.30 18.90
C THR A 99 14.43 9.72 17.90
N VAL A 100 13.16 9.36 18.17
CA VAL A 100 12.02 9.69 17.32
C VAL A 100 11.90 11.21 17.18
N LYS A 101 11.89 11.67 15.93
CA LYS A 101 11.72 13.06 15.52
C LYS A 101 10.25 13.38 15.23
N SER A 102 9.63 12.60 14.35
CA SER A 102 8.20 12.71 13.99
C SER A 102 7.60 11.35 13.70
N ILE A 103 6.28 11.31 13.74
CA ILE A 103 5.46 10.18 13.36
C ILE A 103 4.40 10.74 12.42
N ASP A 104 4.42 10.27 11.19
CA ASP A 104 3.50 10.72 10.15
C ASP A 104 2.60 9.56 9.75
N HIS A 105 1.29 9.80 9.73
CA HIS A 105 0.28 8.83 9.27
C HIS A 105 -0.31 9.33 7.95
N LEU A 106 -0.24 8.49 6.94
CA LEU A 106 -0.72 8.76 5.59
C LEU A 106 -1.73 7.69 5.20
N THR A 107 -2.82 8.12 4.63
CA THR A 107 -3.93 7.28 4.20
C THR A 107 -4.06 7.30 2.68
N LEU A 108 -5.01 6.52 2.15
CA LEU A 108 -5.30 6.51 0.71
C LEU A 108 -5.72 7.91 0.21
N SER A 109 -6.41 8.71 1.04
CA SER A 109 -6.85 10.07 0.69
C SER A 109 -5.70 11.08 0.55
N ASP A 110 -4.54 10.79 1.13
CA ASP A 110 -3.35 11.63 1.02
C ASP A 110 -2.55 11.33 -0.27
N GLY A 111 -2.94 10.25 -0.99
CA GLY A 111 -2.38 9.88 -2.27
C GLY A 111 -2.90 10.79 -3.38
N HIS A 112 -2.00 11.39 -4.16
CA HIS A 112 -2.35 12.05 -5.42
C HIS A 112 -2.04 11.11 -6.57
N ASP A 113 -3.01 10.90 -7.47
CA ASP A 113 -2.76 10.26 -8.75
C ASP A 113 -1.75 11.11 -9.54
N VAL A 114 -0.52 10.62 -9.62
CA VAL A 114 0.47 11.23 -10.50
C VAL A 114 0.15 10.75 -11.90
N ALA A 115 -0.55 11.58 -12.69
CA ALA A 115 -0.66 11.38 -14.12
C ALA A 115 0.77 11.22 -14.69
N TYR A 116 0.99 10.14 -15.42
CA TYR A 116 2.26 9.88 -16.08
C TYR A 116 2.41 10.89 -17.22
N ASP A 117 3.02 12.02 -16.90
CA ASP A 117 3.37 13.02 -17.91
C ASP A 117 4.78 12.66 -18.40
N GLU A 118 4.93 12.27 -19.65
CA GLU A 118 6.21 11.99 -20.30
C GLU A 118 7.11 13.24 -20.41
N ALA A 119 6.66 14.37 -19.91
CA ALA A 119 7.43 15.59 -19.87
C ALA A 119 8.51 15.50 -18.79
N TYR A 120 9.76 15.58 -19.21
CA TYR A 120 10.94 15.83 -18.39
C TYR A 120 10.63 16.90 -17.35
N THR A 121 10.43 16.50 -16.12
CA THR A 121 10.24 17.47 -15.02
C THR A 121 11.59 18.07 -14.66
N LYS A 122 11.85 19.28 -15.11
CA LYS A 122 12.86 20.14 -14.46
C LYS A 122 12.53 20.18 -12.97
N VAL A 123 13.44 19.65 -12.18
CA VAL A 123 13.38 19.76 -10.71
C VAL A 123 13.56 21.23 -10.36
N THR A 124 12.46 21.96 -10.30
CA THR A 124 12.44 23.30 -9.69
C THR A 124 12.26 23.07 -8.21
N GLY A 125 13.31 23.37 -7.45
CA GLY A 125 13.39 23.11 -6.00
C GLY A 125 12.27 23.78 -5.22
N LYS A 126 11.20 23.03 -5.01
CA LYS A 126 10.40 23.10 -3.81
C LYS A 126 10.76 21.84 -3.04
N GLU A 127 11.27 22.03 -1.84
CA GLU A 127 11.59 20.96 -0.91
C GLU A 127 10.32 20.16 -0.63
N LEU A 128 10.06 19.15 -1.46
CA LEU A 128 9.11 18.11 -1.13
C LEU A 128 9.63 17.49 0.16
N SER A 129 8.80 17.46 1.19
CA SER A 129 9.11 16.77 2.43
C SER A 129 9.65 15.38 2.09
N VAL A 130 10.71 14.96 2.77
CA VAL A 130 11.32 13.62 2.59
C VAL A 130 10.27 12.52 2.68
N VAL A 131 9.27 12.71 3.53
CA VAL A 131 8.10 11.83 3.68
C VAL A 131 7.29 11.73 2.39
N GLU A 132 7.07 12.86 1.72
CA GLU A 132 6.32 12.92 0.45
C GLU A 132 7.08 12.23 -0.70
N GLN A 133 8.41 12.32 -0.70
CA GLN A 133 9.26 11.58 -1.65
C GLN A 133 9.23 10.07 -1.39
N LEU A 134 9.24 9.64 -0.13
CA LEU A 134 9.11 8.23 0.25
C LEU A 134 7.78 7.66 -0.24
N VAL A 135 6.69 8.34 0.00
CA VAL A 135 5.34 7.90 -0.38
C VAL A 135 5.17 7.85 -1.90
N LYS A 136 5.69 8.81 -2.64
CA LYS A 136 5.68 8.78 -4.12
C LYS A 136 6.47 7.62 -4.71
N ASN A 137 7.53 7.17 -4.04
CA ASN A 137 8.31 6.01 -4.48
C ASN A 137 7.63 4.67 -4.13
N PHE A 138 6.82 4.62 -3.09
CA PHE A 138 6.14 3.39 -2.67
C PHE A 138 5.15 2.85 -3.72
N GLY A 139 4.44 3.72 -4.41
CA GLY A 139 3.50 3.34 -5.47
C GLY A 139 4.16 2.88 -6.77
N ARG A 140 5.44 3.20 -6.99
CA ARG A 140 6.16 2.88 -8.24
C ARG A 140 6.65 1.44 -8.33
N TYR A 141 6.93 0.78 -7.23
CA TYR A 141 7.46 -0.59 -7.24
C TYR A 141 6.40 -1.66 -7.48
N ASP A 142 5.13 -1.33 -7.25
CA ASP A 142 4.03 -2.28 -7.47
C ASP A 142 3.55 -2.36 -8.94
N ALA A 143 3.93 -1.38 -9.77
CA ALA A 143 3.58 -1.33 -11.18
C ALA A 143 4.60 -2.01 -12.12
N GLY A 144 5.79 -2.39 -11.62
CA GLY A 144 6.91 -2.92 -12.40
C GLY A 144 7.08 -4.45 -12.44
N GLY A 145 6.17 -5.21 -11.86
CA GLY A 145 6.30 -6.67 -11.68
C GLY A 145 5.76 -7.53 -12.81
N ARG A 146 5.66 -7.03 -14.05
CA ARG A 146 5.36 -7.87 -15.23
C ARG A 146 5.93 -7.26 -16.47
N ASP A 147 7.14 -7.58 -16.82
CA ASP A 147 7.51 -7.97 -18.19
C ASP A 147 9.01 -8.28 -18.28
N SER A 148 9.38 -9.51 -18.01
CA SER A 148 10.68 -10.05 -18.42
C SER A 148 10.60 -11.52 -18.84
N SER A 149 9.58 -11.88 -19.61
CA SER A 149 9.56 -13.18 -20.27
C SER A 149 8.86 -13.17 -21.61
N GLN A 150 9.35 -12.32 -22.55
CA GLN A 150 9.13 -12.54 -23.97
C GLN A 150 10.19 -11.77 -24.77
N ARG A 151 11.39 -12.34 -24.88
CA ARG A 151 12.27 -12.19 -26.03
C ARG A 151 13.24 -13.38 -26.08
N GLN A 152 12.83 -14.40 -26.79
CA GLN A 152 13.70 -15.23 -27.61
C GLN A 152 13.05 -15.38 -28.97
#